data_a70aafa038a83dc4f91bf96e1ddcebe1
#
_entry.id   a70aafa038a83dc4f91bf96e1ddcebe1
#
_cell.length_a   1.000
_cell.length_b   1.000
_cell.length_c   1.000
_cell.angle_alpha   90.00
_cell.angle_beta   90.00
_cell.angle_gamma   90.00
#
_symmetry.space_group_name_H-M   'P 1'
#
loop_
_entity.id
_entity.type
_entity.pdbx_description
1 polymer ?
#
loop_
_entity_poly.entity_id
_entity_poly.type
_entity_poly.pdbx_seq_one_letter_code
_entity_poly.pdbx_strand_id
1 'polypeptide(L)'
;MSFESDLERFARRVGKSLDETCRGITIKWFSGTIMSTPVDTGRLRGNWQASQEAPASGTTADVDKAGNATIAKAVRKIGGAGSVNYLVNNLDYAEKIEFGGSNQAPRGMVRINHARILRIV
;
A
#
# COMPACT_ATOMS: atom_id res chain seq x y z
N MET A 1 -23.31 0.50 5.96
CA MET A 1 -22.90 1.04 4.67
C MET A 1 -21.64 0.35 4.21
N SER A 2 -21.51 0.12 2.91
CA SER A 2 -20.35 -0.54 2.35
C SER A 2 -19.18 0.44 2.16
N PHE A 3 -17.98 -0.08 2.06
CA PHE A 3 -16.81 0.69 1.71
C PHE A 3 -16.97 1.35 0.34
N GLU A 4 -17.60 0.65 -0.60
CA GLU A 4 -17.89 1.18 -1.94
C GLU A 4 -18.77 2.44 -1.87
N SER A 5 -19.84 2.40 -1.07
CA SER A 5 -20.72 3.56 -0.86
C SER A 5 -19.98 4.71 -0.20
N ASP A 6 -19.08 4.41 0.73
CA ASP A 6 -18.24 5.41 1.41
C ASP A 6 -17.29 6.09 0.43
N LEU A 7 -16.70 5.33 -0.50
CA LEU A 7 -15.84 5.87 -1.55
C LEU A 7 -16.61 6.79 -2.50
N GLU A 8 -17.80 6.38 -2.90
CA GLU A 8 -18.65 7.21 -3.78
C GLU A 8 -19.00 8.54 -3.13
N ARG A 9 -19.40 8.51 -1.86
CA ARG A 9 -19.70 9.73 -1.10
C ARG A 9 -18.47 10.62 -0.95
N PHE A 10 -17.33 10.03 -0.66
CA PHE A 10 -16.08 10.76 -0.53
C PHE A 10 -15.70 11.42 -1.85
N ALA A 11 -15.83 10.72 -2.97
CA ALA A 11 -15.55 11.25 -4.31
C ALA A 11 -16.42 12.45 -4.62
N ARG A 12 -17.72 12.38 -4.32
CA ARG A 12 -18.66 13.50 -4.52
C ARG A 12 -18.28 14.70 -3.65
N ARG A 13 -17.91 14.44 -2.40
CA ARG A 13 -17.56 15.49 -1.44
C ARG A 13 -16.31 16.27 -1.85
N VAL A 14 -15.31 15.61 -2.42
CA VAL A 14 -14.05 16.25 -2.85
C VAL A 14 -14.09 16.70 -4.31
N GLY A 15 -15.18 16.46 -5.04
CA GLY A 15 -15.34 16.91 -6.42
C GLY A 15 -14.51 16.14 -7.44
N LYS A 16 -14.14 14.90 -7.14
CA LYS A 16 -13.37 14.04 -8.03
C LYS A 16 -14.23 12.91 -8.58
N SER A 17 -13.85 12.38 -9.74
CA SER A 17 -14.47 11.17 -10.27
C SER A 17 -14.19 9.98 -9.36
N LEU A 18 -15.02 8.95 -9.44
CA LEU A 18 -14.80 7.72 -8.69
C LEU A 18 -13.46 7.07 -9.08
N ASP A 19 -13.12 7.11 -10.36
CA ASP A 19 -11.86 6.57 -10.87
C ASP A 19 -10.64 7.24 -10.23
N GLU A 20 -10.60 8.59 -10.26
CA GLU A 20 -9.52 9.36 -9.64
C GLU A 20 -9.45 9.12 -8.14
N THR A 21 -10.61 9.02 -7.49
CA THR A 21 -10.69 8.79 -6.04
C THR A 21 -10.16 7.42 -5.67
N CYS A 22 -10.56 6.37 -6.38
CA CYS A 22 -10.08 5.02 -6.13
C CYS A 22 -8.57 4.93 -6.33
N ARG A 23 -8.06 5.51 -7.41
CA ARG A 23 -6.63 5.52 -7.67
C ARG A 23 -5.86 6.29 -6.59
N GLY A 24 -6.35 7.45 -6.19
CA GLY A 24 -5.73 8.27 -5.16
C GLY A 24 -5.70 7.59 -3.80
N ILE A 25 -6.78 6.93 -3.41
CA ILE A 25 -6.85 6.17 -2.16
C ILE A 25 -5.87 4.99 -2.19
N THR A 26 -5.79 4.27 -3.31
CA THR A 26 -4.85 3.15 -3.46
C THR A 26 -3.40 3.62 -3.37
N ILE A 27 -3.07 4.72 -4.02
CA ILE A 27 -1.73 5.34 -3.94
C ILE A 27 -1.40 5.67 -2.48
N LYS A 28 -2.32 6.29 -1.77
CA LYS A 28 -2.11 6.66 -0.37
C LYS A 28 -1.91 5.44 0.51
N TRP A 29 -2.70 4.40 0.29
CA TRP A 29 -2.61 3.15 1.05
C TRP A 29 -1.27 2.46 0.82
N PHE A 30 -0.89 2.27 -0.45
CA PHE A 30 0.36 1.61 -0.81
C PHE A 30 1.57 2.41 -0.36
N SER A 31 1.56 3.73 -0.60
CA SER A 31 2.65 4.61 -0.16
C SER A 31 2.81 4.61 1.35
N GLY A 32 1.70 4.68 2.09
CA GLY A 32 1.72 4.60 3.55
C GLY A 32 2.28 3.27 4.05
N THR A 33 1.90 2.16 3.42
CA THR A 33 2.41 0.83 3.76
C THR A 33 3.92 0.75 3.55
N ILE A 34 4.41 1.24 2.42
CA ILE A 34 5.84 1.27 2.12
C ILE A 34 6.59 2.13 3.15
N MET A 35 6.08 3.31 3.45
CA MET A 35 6.74 4.23 4.40
C MET A 35 6.63 3.77 5.85
N SER A 36 5.62 2.97 6.22
CA SER A 36 5.50 2.39 7.55
C SER A 36 6.40 1.17 7.76
N THR A 37 7.06 0.70 6.71
CA THR A 37 7.91 -0.49 6.75
C THR A 37 9.21 -0.18 7.50
N PRO A 38 9.58 -1.00 8.50
CA PRO A 38 10.85 -0.84 9.21
C PRO A 38 12.05 -0.91 8.27
N VAL A 39 13.08 -0.12 8.58
CA VAL A 39 14.29 -0.04 7.78
C VAL A 39 15.51 -0.44 8.60
N ASP A 40 16.23 -1.43 8.07
CA ASP A 40 17.59 -1.76 8.47
C ASP A 40 18.48 -1.55 7.24
N THR A 41 18.47 -2.50 6.30
CA THR A 41 19.18 -2.35 5.02
C THR A 41 18.35 -1.65 3.95
N GLY A 42 17.03 -1.62 4.12
CA GLY A 42 16.07 -1.16 3.11
C GLY A 42 15.53 -2.28 2.24
N ARG A 43 15.91 -3.54 2.52
CA ARG A 43 15.48 -4.70 1.73
C ARG A 43 14.00 -4.96 1.89
N LEU A 44 13.46 -4.91 3.10
CA LEU A 44 12.02 -5.13 3.32
C LEU A 44 11.22 -4.05 2.60
N ARG A 45 11.59 -2.79 2.77
CA ARG A 45 10.91 -1.67 2.10
C ARG A 45 10.97 -1.79 0.59
N GLY A 46 12.13 -2.14 0.02
CA GLY A 46 12.33 -2.29 -1.42
C GLY A 46 11.65 -3.51 -2.03
N ASN A 47 11.15 -4.45 -1.21
CA ASN A 47 10.48 -5.66 -1.69
C ASN A 47 8.96 -5.55 -1.80
N TRP A 48 8.37 -4.40 -1.54
CA TRP A 48 6.97 -4.17 -1.85
C TRP A 48 6.78 -4.13 -3.36
N GLN A 49 5.87 -4.94 -3.87
CA GLN A 49 5.63 -5.10 -5.31
C GLN A 49 4.15 -4.90 -5.61
N ALA A 50 3.84 -3.94 -6.48
CA ALA A 50 2.47 -3.67 -6.92
C ALA A 50 2.20 -4.34 -8.26
N SER A 51 0.96 -4.78 -8.47
CA SER A 51 0.51 -5.37 -9.72
C SER A 51 -1.01 -5.29 -9.83
N GLN A 52 -1.57 -5.58 -11.02
CA GLN A 52 -3.02 -5.51 -11.23
C GLN A 52 -3.67 -6.87 -11.52
N GLU A 53 -3.08 -7.71 -12.35
CA GLU A 53 -3.73 -8.94 -12.81
C GLU A 53 -3.65 -10.07 -11.80
N ALA A 54 -2.51 -10.18 -11.14
CA ALA A 54 -2.26 -11.21 -10.12
C ALA A 54 -1.21 -10.68 -9.14
N PRO A 55 -1.19 -11.19 -7.89
CA PRO A 55 -0.13 -10.81 -6.96
C PRO A 55 1.24 -11.17 -7.53
N ALA A 56 2.20 -10.27 -7.34
CA ALA A 56 3.57 -10.55 -7.74
C ALA A 56 4.12 -11.74 -6.97
N SER A 57 4.97 -12.53 -7.60
CA SER A 57 5.64 -13.67 -6.96
C SER A 57 7.13 -13.38 -6.82
N GLY A 58 7.77 -14.10 -5.90
CA GLY A 58 9.20 -13.97 -5.67
C GLY A 58 9.61 -12.71 -4.95
N THR A 59 10.90 -12.52 -4.83
CA THR A 59 11.52 -11.37 -4.16
C THR A 59 12.42 -10.63 -5.15
N THR A 60 12.85 -9.42 -4.76
CA THR A 60 13.80 -8.64 -5.55
C THR A 60 15.07 -8.40 -4.74
N ALA A 61 16.15 -8.04 -5.42
CA ALA A 61 17.39 -7.62 -4.78
C ALA A 61 17.38 -6.13 -4.41
N ASP A 62 16.29 -5.42 -4.70
CA ASP A 62 16.18 -3.99 -4.45
C ASP A 62 16.28 -3.67 -2.97
N VAL A 63 17.02 -2.61 -2.66
CA VAL A 63 17.05 -2.02 -1.34
C VAL A 63 16.67 -0.55 -1.47
N ASP A 64 15.82 -0.06 -0.57
CA ASP A 64 15.30 1.30 -0.64
C ASP A 64 15.01 1.84 0.75
N LYS A 65 16.01 2.44 1.38
CA LYS A 65 15.84 2.97 2.74
C LYS A 65 14.88 4.15 2.78
N ALA A 66 14.87 4.98 1.76
CA ALA A 66 14.00 6.17 1.70
C ALA A 66 12.56 5.83 1.31
N GLY A 67 12.35 4.78 0.52
CA GLY A 67 11.03 4.36 0.06
C GLY A 67 10.57 5.01 -1.24
N ASN A 68 11.20 6.09 -1.67
CA ASN A 68 10.74 6.88 -2.82
C ASN A 68 10.75 6.11 -4.14
N ALA A 69 11.80 5.32 -4.39
CA ALA A 69 11.91 4.52 -5.62
C ALA A 69 10.85 3.42 -5.65
N THR A 70 10.62 2.77 -4.52
CA THR A 70 9.60 1.73 -4.39
C THR A 70 8.20 2.28 -4.60
N ILE A 71 7.91 3.44 -4.01
CA ILE A 71 6.63 4.14 -4.19
C ILE A 71 6.45 4.51 -5.67
N ALA A 72 7.47 5.07 -6.31
CA ALA A 72 7.39 5.46 -7.72
C ALA A 72 7.07 4.27 -8.63
N LYS A 73 7.69 3.11 -8.37
CA LYS A 73 7.38 1.88 -9.11
C LYS A 73 5.95 1.42 -8.89
N ALA A 74 5.49 1.46 -7.64
CA ALA A 74 4.13 1.04 -7.28
C ALA A 74 3.09 1.93 -7.95
N VAL A 75 3.25 3.24 -7.87
CA VAL A 75 2.30 4.21 -8.44
C VAL A 75 2.08 3.98 -9.94
N ARG A 76 3.12 3.63 -10.67
CA ARG A 76 3.00 3.37 -12.12
C ARG A 76 2.13 2.16 -12.44
N LYS A 77 1.92 1.25 -11.48
CA LYS A 77 1.18 0.00 -11.69
C LYS A 77 -0.23 0.04 -11.10
N ILE A 78 -0.61 1.13 -10.46
CA ILE A 78 -1.93 1.25 -9.84
C ILE A 78 -2.95 1.70 -10.86
N GLY A 79 -4.07 0.96 -10.96
CA GLY A 79 -5.24 1.34 -11.75
C GLY A 79 -6.30 2.01 -10.90
N GLY A 80 -7.33 2.54 -11.55
CA GLY A 80 -8.45 3.22 -10.90
C GLY A 80 -9.64 2.31 -10.61
N ALA A 81 -10.84 2.86 -10.72
CA ALA A 81 -12.08 2.12 -10.47
C ALA A 81 -12.20 0.94 -11.43
N GLY A 82 -12.66 -0.19 -10.92
CA GLY A 82 -12.77 -1.43 -11.70
C GLY A 82 -11.48 -2.24 -11.79
N SER A 83 -10.37 -1.70 -11.36
CA SER A 83 -9.09 -2.41 -11.30
C SER A 83 -8.95 -3.15 -9.98
N VAL A 84 -8.25 -4.29 -10.00
CA VAL A 84 -7.82 -4.97 -8.77
C VAL A 84 -6.34 -4.70 -8.62
N ASN A 85 -5.97 -4.03 -7.54
CA ASN A 85 -4.60 -3.65 -7.26
C ASN A 85 -4.05 -4.50 -6.13
N TYR A 86 -2.89 -5.09 -6.34
CA TYR A 86 -2.19 -5.90 -5.34
C TYR A 86 -0.93 -5.19 -4.89
N LEU A 87 -0.65 -5.27 -3.61
CA LEU A 87 0.65 -4.89 -3.04
C LEU A 87 1.12 -6.04 -2.17
N VAL A 88 2.23 -6.65 -2.51
CA VAL A 88 2.74 -7.82 -1.80
C VAL A 88 4.19 -7.64 -1.40
N ASN A 89 4.56 -8.32 -0.33
CA ASN A 89 5.95 -8.44 0.10
C ASN A 89 6.21 -9.91 0.42
N ASN A 90 7.02 -10.55 -0.40
CA ASN A 90 7.25 -11.99 -0.34
C ASN A 90 8.48 -12.38 0.46
N LEU A 91 9.09 -11.45 1.19
CA LEU A 91 10.19 -11.79 2.08
C LEU A 91 9.68 -12.63 3.26
N ASP A 92 10.48 -13.60 3.67
CA ASP A 92 10.11 -14.57 4.72
C ASP A 92 9.66 -13.91 6.02
N TYR A 93 10.30 -12.80 6.40
CA TYR A 93 10.04 -12.13 7.67
C TYR A 93 8.98 -11.02 7.60
N ALA A 94 8.40 -10.77 6.41
CA ALA A 94 7.41 -9.70 6.25
C ALA A 94 6.18 -9.91 7.14
N GLU A 95 5.67 -11.13 7.21
CA GLU A 95 4.52 -11.47 8.05
C GLU A 95 4.81 -11.24 9.53
N LYS A 96 5.99 -11.63 9.99
CA LYS A 96 6.41 -11.42 11.37
C LYS A 96 6.44 -9.93 11.72
N ILE A 97 6.95 -9.10 10.82
CA ILE A 97 6.98 -7.64 11.00
C ILE A 97 5.55 -7.09 11.05
N GLU A 98 4.67 -7.58 10.19
CA GLU A 98 3.26 -7.14 10.16
C GLU A 98 2.58 -7.39 11.50
N PHE A 99 2.90 -8.47 12.17
CA PHE A 99 2.28 -8.85 13.44
C PHE A 99 3.10 -8.43 14.68
N GLY A 100 3.86 -7.35 14.57
CA GLY A 100 4.51 -6.72 15.71
C GLY A 100 5.92 -7.19 16.02
N GLY A 101 6.58 -7.84 15.05
CA GLY A 101 7.95 -8.32 15.23
C GLY A 101 9.02 -7.22 15.22
N SER A 102 8.64 -5.95 15.09
CA SER A 102 9.56 -4.82 15.10
C SER A 102 9.01 -3.68 15.93
N ASN A 103 9.88 -3.05 16.72
CA ASN A 103 9.53 -1.84 17.48
C ASN A 103 9.25 -0.64 16.57
N GLN A 104 9.72 -0.66 15.33
CA GLN A 104 9.45 0.40 14.35
C GLN A 104 8.04 0.30 13.76
N ALA A 105 7.40 -0.88 13.83
CA ALA A 105 6.06 -1.10 13.32
C ALA A 105 5.25 -2.00 14.25
N PRO A 106 4.99 -1.56 15.50
CA PRO A 106 4.29 -2.40 16.47
C PRO A 106 2.85 -2.74 16.06
N ARG A 107 2.23 -1.91 15.23
CA ARG A 107 0.87 -2.14 14.71
C ARG A 107 0.87 -2.67 13.28
N GLY A 108 2.04 -3.07 12.77
CA GLY A 108 2.19 -3.57 11.42
C GLY A 108 2.36 -2.46 10.39
N MET A 109 2.34 -2.87 9.15
CA MET A 109 2.53 -2.01 7.98
C MET A 109 1.21 -1.85 7.23
N VAL A 110 0.57 -2.96 6.87
CA VAL A 110 -0.69 -2.98 6.14
C VAL A 110 -1.85 -2.58 7.05
N ARG A 111 -1.95 -3.19 8.22
CA ARG A 111 -3.08 -2.97 9.14
C ARG A 111 -3.20 -1.53 9.61
N ILE A 112 -2.08 -0.88 9.95
CA ILE A 112 -2.13 0.51 10.41
C ILE A 112 -2.56 1.46 9.29
N ASN A 113 -2.14 1.19 8.07
CA ASN A 113 -2.53 2.01 6.93
C ASN A 113 -3.97 1.74 6.49
N HIS A 114 -4.45 0.50 6.62
CA HIS A 114 -5.87 0.18 6.43
C HIS A 114 -6.74 1.02 7.38
N ALA A 115 -6.37 1.06 8.66
CA ALA A 115 -7.09 1.85 9.64
C ALA A 115 -7.10 3.35 9.28
N ARG A 116 -5.99 3.89 8.80
CA ARG A 116 -5.87 5.27 8.35
C ARG A 116 -6.79 5.57 7.16
N ILE A 117 -6.85 4.67 6.20
CA ILE A 117 -7.70 4.82 5.02
C ILE A 117 -9.18 4.84 5.42
N LEU A 118 -9.60 3.94 6.32
CA LEU A 118 -10.97 3.91 6.80
C LEU A 118 -11.41 5.22 7.47
N ARG A 119 -10.48 5.94 8.09
CA ARG A 119 -10.77 7.25 8.71
C ARG A 119 -10.94 8.36 7.67
N ILE A 120 -10.30 8.24 6.51
CA ILE A 120 -10.41 9.24 5.44
C ILE A 120 -11.74 9.11 4.72
N VAL A 121 -12.15 7.89 4.47
CA VAL A 121 -13.36 7.57 3.74
C VAL A 121 -14.56 7.47 4.67
#